data_fc7e2efe48a946af0b105e58ea001da4
#
_entry.id   fc7e2efe48a946af0b105e58ea001da4
#
_cell.length_a   1.000
_cell.length_b   1.000
_cell.length_c   1.000
_cell.angle_alpha   90.00
_cell.angle_beta   90.00
_cell.angle_gamma   90.00
#
_symmetry.space_group_name_H-M   'P 1'
#
loop_
_entity.id
_entity.type
_entity.pdbx_description
1 polymer ?
#
loop_
_entity_poly.entity_id
_entity_poly.type
_entity_poly.pdbx_seq_one_letter_code
_entity_poly.pdbx_strand_id
1 'polypeptide(L)'
;MLVLTERTEHLDAIKAELDGLVPAPFLLHGRMSRKQRAALVAELDALPPDQPRVLLSTGKLVGEGFDHPPLDALVLAMPVSWKGTLQQYAGRLHREHASKTDVRIIDFVDTGHPALLRMWDKRQRGYRAMGYRVKAQRDLGEFSEICADTMT
;
A
#
# COMPACT_ATOMS: atom_id res chain seq x y z
N MET A 1 -5.19 5.65 -1.78
CA MET A 1 -3.83 5.10 -1.51
C MET A 1 -3.85 4.30 -0.20
N LEU A 2 -3.22 3.12 -0.18
CA LEU A 2 -3.00 2.29 1.01
C LEU A 2 -1.51 2.22 1.31
N VAL A 3 -1.09 2.57 2.53
CA VAL A 3 0.30 2.45 3.00
C VAL A 3 0.38 1.30 3.98
N LEU A 4 1.26 0.34 3.73
CA LEU A 4 1.47 -0.83 4.56
C LEU A 4 2.82 -0.78 5.28
N THR A 5 2.78 -1.07 6.58
CA THR A 5 3.96 -1.33 7.40
C THR A 5 3.71 -2.51 8.34
N GLU A 6 4.74 -3.07 8.97
CA GLU A 6 4.57 -4.16 9.95
C GLU A 6 4.36 -3.65 11.37
N ARG A 7 4.85 -2.45 11.68
CA ARG A 7 4.93 -1.93 13.05
C ARG A 7 3.97 -0.76 13.27
N THR A 8 3.23 -0.81 14.36
CA THR A 8 2.30 0.26 14.74
C THR A 8 3.03 1.60 14.96
N GLU A 9 4.25 1.56 15.51
CA GLU A 9 5.10 2.74 15.70
C GLU A 9 5.43 3.44 14.38
N HIS A 10 5.61 2.68 13.29
CA HIS A 10 5.81 3.25 11.96
C HIS A 10 4.55 3.94 11.44
N LEU A 11 3.36 3.44 11.77
CA LEU A 11 2.12 4.13 11.38
C LEU A 11 2.04 5.51 12.00
N ASP A 12 2.40 5.63 13.28
CA ASP A 12 2.40 6.90 13.99
C ASP A 12 3.44 7.87 13.42
N ALA A 13 4.65 7.38 13.11
CA ALA A 13 5.69 8.17 12.47
C ALA A 13 5.27 8.65 11.07
N ILE A 14 4.77 7.76 10.22
CA ILE A 14 4.28 8.11 8.87
C ILE A 14 3.13 9.11 8.96
N LYS A 15 2.21 8.92 9.91
CA LYS A 15 1.12 9.87 10.13
C LYS A 15 1.63 11.26 10.48
N ALA A 16 2.62 11.35 11.36
CA ALA A 16 3.23 12.63 11.76
C ALA A 16 3.91 13.34 10.58
N GLU A 17 4.62 12.61 9.73
CA GLU A 17 5.27 13.16 8.53
C GLU A 17 4.25 13.62 7.46
N LEU A 18 3.08 12.99 7.40
CA LEU A 18 2.02 13.35 6.46
C LEU A 18 1.13 14.47 6.96
N ASP A 19 1.27 14.90 8.21
CA ASP A 19 0.44 15.94 8.80
C ASP A 19 0.58 17.27 8.03
N GLY A 20 -0.53 17.85 7.64
CA GLY A 20 -0.58 19.06 6.83
C GLY A 20 -0.21 18.89 5.34
N LEU A 21 0.30 17.73 4.90
CA LEU A 21 0.65 17.47 3.49
C LEU A 21 -0.49 16.79 2.72
N VAL A 22 -1.29 16.00 3.40
CA VAL A 22 -2.43 15.26 2.82
C VAL A 22 -3.64 15.39 3.74
N PRO A 23 -4.86 15.11 3.25
CA PRO A 23 -6.03 14.97 4.12
C PRO A 23 -5.73 13.98 5.24
N ALA A 24 -6.30 14.20 6.44
CA ALA A 24 -6.05 13.38 7.61
C ALA A 24 -6.12 11.87 7.29
N PRO A 25 -5.02 11.12 7.46
CA PRO A 25 -5.00 9.71 7.08
C PRO A 25 -5.85 8.86 8.03
N PHE A 26 -6.51 7.87 7.47
CA PHE A 26 -7.22 6.84 8.23
C PHE A 26 -6.22 5.82 8.77
N LEU A 27 -6.34 5.46 10.04
CA LEU A 27 -5.46 4.48 10.69
C LEU A 27 -6.20 3.18 10.93
N LEU A 28 -5.70 2.09 10.35
CA LEU A 28 -6.21 0.73 10.57
C LEU A 28 -5.14 -0.12 11.26
N HIS A 29 -5.34 -0.42 12.54
CA HIS A 29 -4.39 -1.20 13.34
C HIS A 29 -5.06 -2.28 14.21
N GLY A 30 -4.27 -3.27 14.66
CA GLY A 30 -4.76 -4.47 15.34
C GLY A 30 -5.43 -4.26 16.71
N ARG A 31 -5.26 -3.08 17.30
CA ARG A 31 -5.89 -2.73 18.58
C ARG A 31 -7.34 -2.22 18.40
N MET A 32 -7.78 -2.00 17.18
CA MET A 32 -9.15 -1.56 16.92
C MET A 32 -10.14 -2.70 17.14
N SER A 33 -11.23 -2.38 17.82
CA SER A 33 -12.36 -3.28 17.94
C SER A 33 -13.06 -3.47 16.58
N ARG A 34 -13.86 -4.52 16.44
CA ARG A 34 -14.64 -4.77 15.23
C ARG A 34 -15.58 -3.60 14.90
N LYS A 35 -16.16 -2.96 15.93
CA LYS A 35 -17.02 -1.79 15.77
C LYS A 35 -16.25 -0.58 15.23
N GLN A 36 -15.05 -0.32 15.75
CA GLN A 36 -14.20 0.78 15.29
C GLN A 36 -13.77 0.57 13.83
N ARG A 37 -13.40 -0.65 13.43
CA ARG A 37 -13.09 -0.98 12.02
C ARG A 37 -14.29 -0.73 11.11
N ALA A 38 -15.47 -1.18 11.51
CA ALA A 38 -16.68 -0.98 10.72
C ALA A 38 -17.02 0.50 10.55
N ALA A 39 -16.85 1.31 11.60
CA ALA A 39 -17.03 2.75 11.54
C ALA A 39 -16.03 3.41 10.56
N LEU A 40 -14.74 3.03 10.64
CA LEU A 40 -13.70 3.54 9.73
C LEU A 40 -13.99 3.20 8.27
N VAL A 41 -14.41 1.98 7.99
CA VAL A 41 -14.80 1.57 6.62
C VAL A 41 -16.01 2.38 6.14
N ALA A 42 -17.02 2.59 7.00
CA ALA A 42 -18.18 3.41 6.66
C ALA A 42 -17.79 4.87 6.36
N GLU A 43 -16.85 5.45 7.11
CA GLU A 43 -16.32 6.79 6.83
C GLU A 43 -15.59 6.84 5.48
N LEU A 44 -14.75 5.83 5.18
CA LEU A 44 -14.06 5.71 3.89
C LEU A 44 -15.03 5.60 2.72
N ASP A 45 -16.09 4.79 2.88
CA ASP A 45 -17.09 4.56 1.83
C ASP A 45 -18.00 5.77 1.62
N ALA A 46 -18.17 6.62 2.64
CA ALA A 46 -18.92 7.85 2.56
C ALA A 46 -18.18 9.01 1.86
N LEU A 47 -16.86 8.86 1.64
CA LEU A 47 -16.08 9.90 0.96
C LEU A 47 -16.49 10.01 -0.52
N PRO A 48 -16.59 11.24 -1.07
CA PRO A 48 -16.77 11.44 -2.50
C PRO A 48 -15.72 10.69 -3.33
N PRO A 49 -16.06 10.18 -4.52
CA PRO A 49 -15.13 9.37 -5.34
C PRO A 49 -13.84 10.09 -5.72
N ASP A 50 -13.89 11.40 -5.89
CA ASP A 50 -12.79 12.29 -6.28
C ASP A 50 -11.97 12.79 -5.08
N GLN A 51 -12.42 12.54 -3.85
CA GLN A 51 -11.69 12.97 -2.66
C GLN A 51 -10.47 12.06 -2.41
N PRO A 52 -9.26 12.63 -2.32
CA PRO A 52 -8.06 11.89 -1.94
C PRO A 52 -8.23 11.21 -0.58
N ARG A 53 -7.82 9.95 -0.50
CA ARG A 53 -7.86 9.17 0.74
C ARG A 53 -6.56 8.42 0.95
N VAL A 54 -6.02 8.53 2.16
CA VAL A 54 -4.82 7.82 2.60
C VAL A 54 -5.19 6.91 3.76
N LEU A 55 -4.96 5.63 3.60
CA LEU A 55 -5.16 4.62 4.64
C LEU A 55 -3.80 4.08 5.06
N LEU A 56 -3.47 4.20 6.33
CA LEU A 56 -2.28 3.62 6.94
C LEU A 56 -2.67 2.34 7.67
N SER A 57 -2.01 1.23 7.36
CA SER A 57 -2.36 -0.06 7.98
C SER A 57 -1.13 -0.92 8.24
N THR A 58 -1.27 -1.81 9.25
CA THR A 58 -0.35 -2.94 9.38
C THR A 58 -0.78 -4.06 8.44
N GLY A 59 0.20 -4.72 7.80
CA GLY A 59 -0.04 -5.72 6.76
C GLY A 59 -0.96 -6.87 7.17
N LYS A 60 -0.91 -7.28 8.44
CA LYS A 60 -1.75 -8.35 8.97
C LYS A 60 -3.26 -8.07 8.84
N LEU A 61 -3.68 -6.83 9.03
CA LEU A 61 -5.09 -6.46 9.09
C LEU A 61 -5.76 -6.34 7.73
N VAL A 62 -5.02 -5.89 6.73
CA VAL A 62 -5.55 -5.79 5.37
C VAL A 62 -5.77 -7.19 4.79
N GLY A 63 -5.05 -8.22 5.29
CA GLY A 63 -5.30 -9.64 4.95
C GLY A 63 -6.64 -10.18 5.46
N GLU A 64 -7.19 -9.61 6.54
CA GLU A 64 -8.36 -10.12 7.26
C GLU A 64 -9.70 -9.54 6.76
N GLY A 65 -9.90 -9.41 5.46
CA GLY A 65 -11.21 -9.03 4.89
C GLY A 65 -11.45 -7.54 4.68
N PHE A 66 -10.43 -6.69 4.86
CA PHE A 66 -10.55 -5.29 4.45
C PHE A 66 -10.61 -5.20 2.92
N ASP A 67 -11.65 -4.56 2.41
CA ASP A 67 -11.86 -4.33 0.99
C ASP A 67 -12.42 -2.93 0.77
N HIS A 68 -11.71 -2.14 -0.02
CA HIS A 68 -12.12 -0.80 -0.40
C HIS A 68 -11.77 -0.57 -1.88
N PRO A 69 -12.71 -0.84 -2.80
CA PRO A 69 -12.48 -0.81 -4.24
C PRO A 69 -11.89 0.49 -4.80
N PRO A 70 -12.19 1.69 -4.25
CA PRO A 70 -11.59 2.94 -4.73
C PRO A 70 -10.08 3.09 -4.53
N LEU A 71 -9.42 2.18 -3.80
CA LEU A 71 -7.96 2.24 -3.62
C LEU A 71 -7.24 1.91 -4.93
N ASP A 72 -6.44 2.84 -5.39
CA ASP A 72 -5.69 2.83 -6.66
C ASP A 72 -4.17 2.68 -6.48
N ALA A 73 -3.66 2.95 -5.28
CA ALA A 73 -2.24 2.87 -5.00
C ALA A 73 -1.95 2.10 -3.70
N LEU A 74 -0.88 1.28 -3.74
CA LEU A 74 -0.30 0.57 -2.61
C LEU A 74 1.12 1.04 -2.38
N VAL A 75 1.43 1.46 -1.17
CA VAL A 75 2.78 1.82 -0.74
C VAL A 75 3.28 0.78 0.25
N LEU A 76 4.38 0.13 -0.06
CA LEU A 76 5.06 -0.81 0.82
C LEU A 76 6.18 -0.10 1.57
N ALA A 77 5.89 0.37 2.79
CA ALA A 77 6.85 1.00 3.68
C ALA A 77 7.60 -0.03 4.56
N MET A 78 7.73 -1.24 4.08
CA MET A 78 8.38 -2.36 4.77
C MET A 78 8.88 -3.41 3.77
N PRO A 79 9.95 -4.16 4.08
CA PRO A 79 10.35 -5.32 3.28
C PRO A 79 9.31 -6.43 3.41
N VAL A 80 8.67 -6.81 2.33
CA VAL A 80 7.66 -7.87 2.26
C VAL A 80 8.11 -8.99 1.33
N SER A 81 7.85 -10.23 1.73
CA SER A 81 8.03 -11.38 0.83
C SER A 81 6.89 -11.47 -0.17
N TRP A 82 7.21 -11.83 -1.44
CA TRP A 82 6.19 -12.16 -2.43
C TRP A 82 5.58 -13.53 -2.09
N LYS A 83 4.63 -13.55 -1.17
CA LYS A 83 3.81 -14.73 -0.88
C LYS A 83 2.46 -14.29 -0.34
N GLY A 84 1.39 -14.98 -0.77
CA GLY A 84 0.04 -14.89 -0.25
C GLY A 84 -0.46 -13.46 -0.01
N THR A 85 -0.01 -12.85 1.04
CA THR A 85 -0.49 -11.54 1.50
C THR A 85 -0.26 -10.41 0.49
N LEU A 86 0.97 -10.26 -0.04
CA LEU A 86 1.27 -9.19 -1.00
C LEU A 86 0.53 -9.40 -2.33
N GLN A 87 0.46 -10.66 -2.79
CA GLN A 87 -0.29 -11.01 -3.99
C GLN A 87 -1.79 -10.71 -3.81
N GLN A 88 -2.32 -10.93 -2.62
CA GLN A 88 -3.70 -10.56 -2.29
C GLN A 88 -3.90 -9.05 -2.30
N TYR A 89 -2.96 -8.26 -1.75
CA TYR A 89 -3.06 -6.80 -1.76
C TYR A 89 -2.98 -6.23 -3.17
N ALA A 90 -2.00 -6.68 -3.95
CA ALA A 90 -1.88 -6.29 -5.34
C ALA A 90 -3.12 -6.68 -6.14
N GLY A 91 -3.67 -7.88 -5.91
CA GLY A 91 -4.90 -8.34 -6.54
C GLY A 91 -6.14 -7.49 -6.19
N ARG A 92 -6.22 -6.99 -4.96
CA ARG A 92 -7.33 -6.10 -4.54
C ARG A 92 -7.28 -4.74 -5.22
N LEU A 93 -6.10 -4.23 -5.56
CA LEU A 93 -5.97 -2.98 -6.32
C LEU A 93 -6.58 -3.11 -7.73
N HIS A 94 -6.58 -4.32 -8.32
CA HIS A 94 -7.17 -4.57 -9.64
C HIS A 94 -8.70 -4.62 -9.66
N ARG A 95 -9.37 -4.48 -8.52
CA ARG A 95 -10.82 -4.40 -8.54
C ARG A 95 -11.28 -3.17 -9.32
N GLU A 96 -12.17 -3.40 -10.25
CA GLU A 96 -12.74 -2.35 -11.07
C GLU A 96 -13.49 -1.34 -10.21
N HIS A 97 -13.25 -0.09 -10.48
CA HIS A 97 -13.99 1.03 -9.90
C HIS A 97 -13.98 2.21 -10.88
N ALA A 98 -15.09 2.88 -11.02
CA ALA A 98 -15.28 3.94 -12.01
C ALA A 98 -14.30 5.12 -11.88
N SER A 99 -13.73 5.33 -10.68
CA SER A 99 -12.74 6.40 -10.44
C SER A 99 -11.30 6.00 -10.75
N LYS A 100 -11.03 4.73 -11.10
CA LYS A 100 -9.67 4.25 -11.36
C LYS A 100 -9.32 4.39 -12.82
N THR A 101 -8.21 5.05 -13.09
CA THR A 101 -7.57 5.13 -14.41
C THR A 101 -6.34 4.25 -14.50
N ASP A 102 -5.62 4.09 -13.40
CA ASP A 102 -4.42 3.25 -13.27
C ASP A 102 -4.32 2.68 -11.85
N VAL A 103 -3.42 1.73 -11.68
CA VAL A 103 -3.10 1.14 -10.38
C VAL A 103 -1.59 1.17 -10.20
N ARG A 104 -1.14 1.66 -9.03
CA ARG A 104 0.28 1.83 -8.72
C ARG A 104 0.70 1.08 -7.48
N ILE A 105 1.90 0.51 -7.52
CA ILE A 105 2.59 -0.03 -6.35
C ILE A 105 3.90 0.73 -6.19
N ILE A 106 4.08 1.37 -5.05
CA ILE A 106 5.33 2.03 -4.65
C ILE A 106 5.99 1.13 -3.62
N ASP A 107 7.15 0.61 -3.96
CA ASP A 107 7.89 -0.36 -3.15
C ASP A 107 9.23 0.24 -2.74
N PHE A 108 9.39 0.57 -1.46
CA PHE A 108 10.64 1.05 -0.91
C PHE A 108 11.61 -0.12 -0.69
N VAL A 109 12.70 -0.13 -1.43
CA VAL A 109 13.66 -1.22 -1.45
C VAL A 109 14.94 -0.81 -0.74
N ASP A 110 15.25 -1.51 0.34
CA ASP A 110 16.57 -1.42 0.98
C ASP A 110 17.59 -2.21 0.14
N THR A 111 18.52 -1.49 -0.47
CA THR A 111 19.57 -2.05 -1.32
C THR A 111 20.84 -2.45 -0.52
N GLY A 112 20.93 -2.05 0.74
CA GLY A 112 22.09 -2.30 1.60
C GLY A 112 22.18 -3.73 2.16
N HIS A 113 21.12 -4.54 2.02
CA HIS A 113 21.07 -5.88 2.59
C HIS A 113 20.75 -6.99 1.59
N PRO A 114 21.66 -7.98 1.39
CA PRO A 114 21.47 -9.02 0.36
C PRO A 114 20.18 -9.85 0.49
N ALA A 115 19.70 -10.07 1.71
CA ALA A 115 18.43 -10.79 1.93
C ALA A 115 17.24 -9.97 1.43
N LEU A 116 17.23 -8.66 1.65
CA LEU A 116 16.17 -7.76 1.22
C LEU A 116 16.18 -7.62 -0.32
N LEU A 117 17.35 -7.59 -0.94
CA LEU A 117 17.46 -7.63 -2.40
C LEU A 117 16.90 -8.93 -3.00
N ARG A 118 17.14 -10.09 -2.38
CA ARG A 118 16.52 -11.35 -2.84
C ARG A 118 15.00 -11.34 -2.70
N MET A 119 14.48 -10.70 -1.66
CA MET A 119 13.03 -10.51 -1.50
C MET A 119 12.48 -9.59 -2.60
N TRP A 120 13.20 -8.52 -2.90
CA TRP A 120 12.88 -7.61 -3.99
C TRP A 120 12.84 -8.33 -5.34
N ASP A 121 13.84 -9.13 -5.68
CA ASP A 121 13.87 -9.90 -6.94
C ASP A 121 12.65 -10.80 -7.10
N LYS A 122 12.17 -11.39 -6.01
CA LYS A 122 10.93 -12.18 -6.02
C LYS A 122 9.69 -11.31 -6.25
N ARG A 123 9.64 -10.14 -5.62
CA ARG A 123 8.53 -9.19 -5.81
C ARG A 123 8.48 -8.68 -7.26
N GLN A 124 9.61 -8.30 -7.84
CA GLN A 124 9.67 -7.87 -9.25
C GLN A 124 9.09 -8.90 -10.21
N ARG A 125 9.44 -10.18 -10.02
CA ARG A 125 8.89 -11.27 -10.85
C ARG A 125 7.39 -11.39 -10.67
N GLY A 126 6.91 -11.27 -9.44
CA GLY A 126 5.49 -11.29 -9.15
C GLY A 126 4.73 -10.11 -9.77
N TYR A 127 5.25 -8.89 -9.67
CA TYR A 127 4.66 -7.72 -10.29
C TYR A 127 4.55 -7.86 -11.81
N ARG A 128 5.62 -8.31 -12.48
CA ARG A 128 5.60 -8.56 -13.93
C ARG A 128 4.60 -9.65 -14.32
N ALA A 129 4.49 -10.71 -13.53
CA ALA A 129 3.51 -11.77 -13.76
C ALA A 129 2.06 -11.28 -13.63
N MET A 130 1.82 -10.23 -12.84
CA MET A 130 0.51 -9.58 -12.72
C MET A 130 0.27 -8.45 -13.74
N GLY A 131 1.21 -8.23 -14.66
CA GLY A 131 1.08 -7.21 -15.71
C GLY A 131 1.60 -5.82 -15.37
N TYR A 132 2.27 -5.65 -14.22
CA TYR A 132 2.88 -4.36 -13.87
C TYR A 132 4.18 -4.12 -14.66
N ARG A 133 4.37 -2.87 -15.05
CA ARG A 133 5.66 -2.38 -15.54
C ARG A 133 6.48 -1.89 -14.34
N VAL A 134 7.66 -2.47 -14.14
CA VAL A 134 8.55 -2.10 -13.04
C VAL A 134 9.52 -1.03 -13.51
N LYS A 135 9.49 0.14 -12.87
CA LYS A 135 10.43 1.24 -13.07
C LYS A 135 11.22 1.45 -11.77
N ALA A 136 12.52 1.61 -11.86
CA ALA A 136 13.35 1.98 -10.73
C ALA A 136 13.62 3.49 -10.77
N GLN A 137 13.36 4.18 -9.66
CA GLN A 137 13.76 5.55 -9.46
C GLN A 137 14.89 5.60 -8.44
N ARG A 138 15.98 6.28 -8.77
CA ARG A 138 17.21 6.28 -7.96
C ARG A 138 17.49 7.60 -7.21
N ASP A 139 16.53 8.50 -7.11
CA ASP A 139 16.78 9.90 -6.72
C ASP A 139 16.44 10.29 -5.28
N LEU A 140 16.27 9.36 -4.37
CA LEU A 140 16.02 9.66 -2.95
C LEU A 140 17.10 9.08 -2.02
N GLY A 141 18.37 9.34 -2.30
CA GLY A 141 19.49 8.86 -1.46
C GLY A 141 19.65 7.34 -1.51
N GLU A 142 19.65 6.66 -0.36
CA GLU A 142 19.80 5.20 -0.25
C GLU A 142 18.51 4.41 -0.58
N PHE A 143 17.40 5.09 -0.88
CA PHE A 143 16.13 4.46 -1.20
C PHE A 143 15.83 4.51 -2.69
N SER A 144 15.45 3.36 -3.25
CA SER A 144 14.92 3.29 -4.62
C SER A 144 13.40 3.20 -4.56
N GLU A 145 12.72 4.21 -5.06
CA GLU A 145 11.27 4.17 -5.31
C GLU A 145 11.03 3.43 -6.62
N ILE A 146 10.13 2.47 -6.61
CA ILE A 146 9.77 1.69 -7.77
C ILE A 146 8.27 1.81 -7.97
N CYS A 147 7.89 2.53 -9.01
CA CYS A 147 6.50 2.56 -9.47
C CYS A 147 6.26 1.38 -10.41
N ALA A 148 5.28 0.58 -10.09
CA ALA A 148 4.73 -0.43 -10.99
C ALA A 148 3.37 0.07 -11.50
N ASP A 149 3.34 0.51 -12.76
CA ASP A 149 2.10 0.93 -13.43
C ASP A 149 1.49 -0.26 -14.17
N THR A 150 0.18 -0.42 -14.11
CA THR A 150 -0.53 -1.39 -14.95
C THR A 150 -0.54 -0.93 -16.41
N MET A 151 -0.30 -1.85 -17.32
CA MET A 151 -0.63 -1.65 -18.72
C MET A 151 -2.16 -1.68 -18.90
N THR A 152 -2.69 -0.61 -19.41
CA THR A 152 -4.01 -0.63 -20.04
C THR A 152 -3.95 -1.47 -21.32
#